data_b77784b80cdd51913d265891f4bfb794
#
_entry.id   b77784b80cdd51913d265891f4bfb794
#
_cell.length_a   1.000
_cell.length_b   1.000
_cell.length_c   1.000
_cell.angle_alpha   90.00
_cell.angle_beta   90.00
_cell.angle_gamma   90.00
#
_symmetry.space_group_name_H-M   'P 1'
#
loop_
_entity.id
_entity.type
_entity.pdbx_description
1 polymer ?
#
loop_
_entity_poly.entity_id
_entity_poly.type
_entity_poly.pdbx_seq_one_letter_code
_entity_poly.pdbx_strand_id
1 'polypeptide(L)'
;MIWNRVINLEAGIAMVVTDLHGDGDAYARYRDRFLTLRAHGQADTLILAGDLLHRTPPDPDDSLALILDVLRLKEELGDALIYLLGNHELPHRYSFTLEKGDDLFTPRFEWALTHSMGQHRPAVMALLDSLPIYVRTRGGVAVCHAGAFPGVDERLFTLSHERILAETAVSLPPETRPGYRALLARPTGKPYDQHVHEAFAITGPADPRYDDPLISTVALNRHPDLRLLWDALFTRNENQYGRQYPAYLQQLLRALSQDYHPQHCLVTGHIDCQGGYTLVHKQQLRLASAKHAHPREKGQYLLLDAGLKINQAGELLAGLHSVFT
;
A
#
# COMPACT_ATOMS: atom_id res chain seq x y z
N MET A 1 5.54 -21.56 -9.90
CA MET A 1 4.46 -20.93 -9.10
C MET A 1 4.28 -19.51 -9.65
N ILE A 2 3.05 -19.06 -9.91
CA ILE A 2 2.83 -17.69 -10.44
C ILE A 2 2.77 -16.74 -9.25
N TRP A 3 3.65 -15.74 -9.23
CA TRP A 3 3.68 -14.72 -8.20
C TRP A 3 2.68 -13.60 -8.55
N ASN A 4 1.45 -13.72 -8.04
CA ASN A 4 0.37 -12.77 -8.32
C ASN A 4 0.49 -11.43 -7.57
N ARG A 5 1.41 -11.32 -6.60
CA ARG A 5 1.69 -10.09 -5.85
C ARG A 5 3.00 -9.41 -6.28
N VAL A 6 3.61 -9.86 -7.35
CA VAL A 6 4.86 -9.30 -7.89
C VAL A 6 4.69 -9.01 -9.38
N ILE A 7 4.94 -7.78 -9.77
CA ILE A 7 4.93 -7.35 -11.18
C ILE A 7 6.37 -7.30 -11.71
N ASN A 8 6.59 -7.84 -12.90
CA ASN A 8 7.88 -7.74 -13.60
C ASN A 8 7.82 -6.64 -14.67
N LEU A 9 8.76 -5.71 -14.63
CA LEU A 9 8.97 -4.71 -15.67
C LEU A 9 10.25 -5.01 -16.44
N GLU A 10 10.10 -5.41 -17.71
CA GLU A 10 11.22 -5.81 -18.56
C GLU A 10 11.92 -4.61 -19.21
N ALA A 11 11.18 -3.56 -19.52
CA ALA A 11 11.66 -2.37 -20.22
C ALA A 11 10.74 -1.18 -20.00
N GLY A 12 11.14 -0.01 -20.50
CA GLY A 12 10.39 1.22 -20.44
C GLY A 12 10.76 2.07 -19.22
N ILE A 13 10.28 3.30 -19.19
CA ILE A 13 10.52 4.26 -18.11
C ILE A 13 9.32 4.29 -17.18
N ALA A 14 9.51 3.92 -15.93
CA ALA A 14 8.50 4.01 -14.89
C ALA A 14 8.63 5.33 -14.11
N MET A 15 7.53 6.04 -13.90
CA MET A 15 7.43 7.14 -12.95
C MET A 15 6.93 6.57 -11.62
N VAL A 16 7.75 6.63 -10.57
CA VAL A 16 7.42 6.13 -9.22
C VAL A 16 7.02 7.29 -8.32
N VAL A 17 5.86 7.16 -7.68
CA VAL A 17 5.27 8.13 -6.73
C VAL A 17 4.85 7.39 -5.47
N THR A 18 5.04 7.98 -4.29
CA THR A 18 4.75 7.35 -3.00
C THR A 18 3.89 8.23 -2.10
N ASP A 19 3.12 7.62 -1.20
CA ASP A 19 2.57 8.25 0.02
C ASP A 19 1.81 9.58 -0.23
N LEU A 20 0.77 9.54 -1.04
CA LEU A 20 -0.05 10.72 -1.35
C LEU A 20 -1.09 11.03 -0.27
N HIS A 21 -1.53 10.02 0.47
CA HIS A 21 -2.38 10.18 1.66
C HIS A 21 -3.55 11.15 1.48
N GLY A 22 -4.41 10.93 0.49
CA GLY A 22 -5.58 11.76 0.24
C GLY A 22 -5.27 13.21 -0.16
N ASP A 23 -4.02 13.53 -0.56
CA ASP A 23 -3.64 14.85 -1.06
C ASP A 23 -4.02 15.01 -2.53
N GLY A 24 -5.22 15.56 -2.79
CA GLY A 24 -5.76 15.73 -4.14
C GLY A 24 -4.91 16.62 -5.02
N ASP A 25 -4.33 17.71 -4.49
CA ASP A 25 -3.44 18.59 -5.25
C ASP A 25 -2.15 17.86 -5.66
N ALA A 26 -1.50 17.17 -4.75
CA ALA A 26 -0.31 16.40 -5.06
C ALA A 26 -0.61 15.30 -6.10
N TYR A 27 -1.68 14.54 -5.89
CA TYR A 27 -2.10 13.51 -6.83
C TYR A 27 -2.33 14.07 -8.24
N ALA A 28 -3.09 15.18 -8.36
CA ALA A 28 -3.36 15.79 -9.66
C ALA A 28 -2.07 16.21 -10.37
N ARG A 29 -1.11 16.83 -9.66
CA ARG A 29 0.19 17.23 -10.21
C ARG A 29 0.99 16.04 -10.72
N TYR A 30 1.10 14.95 -9.97
CA TYR A 30 1.82 13.76 -10.38
C TYR A 30 1.14 13.03 -11.52
N ARG A 31 -0.19 12.87 -11.48
CA ARG A 31 -0.98 12.30 -12.57
C ARG A 31 -0.79 13.08 -13.87
N ASP A 32 -0.97 14.40 -13.84
CA ASP A 32 -0.88 15.25 -15.03
C ASP A 32 0.56 15.28 -15.57
N ARG A 33 1.55 15.24 -14.67
CA ARG A 33 2.95 15.10 -15.06
C ARG A 33 3.22 13.78 -15.77
N PHE A 34 2.72 12.66 -15.22
CA PHE A 34 2.84 11.36 -15.88
C PHE A 34 2.19 11.35 -17.25
N LEU A 35 0.96 11.85 -17.38
CA LEU A 35 0.25 11.90 -18.66
C LEU A 35 1.01 12.74 -19.69
N THR A 36 1.58 13.85 -19.27
CA THR A 36 2.44 14.70 -20.12
C THR A 36 3.69 13.95 -20.57
N LEU A 37 4.42 13.32 -19.65
CA LEU A 37 5.62 12.54 -19.96
C LEU A 37 5.29 11.39 -20.92
N ARG A 38 4.16 10.70 -20.66
CA ARG A 38 3.69 9.59 -21.51
C ARG A 38 3.36 10.05 -22.93
N ALA A 39 2.67 11.19 -23.08
CA ALA A 39 2.35 11.74 -24.38
C ALA A 39 3.59 12.11 -25.20
N HIS A 40 4.72 12.40 -24.54
CA HIS A 40 6.00 12.68 -25.18
C HIS A 40 6.94 11.46 -25.29
N GLY A 41 6.48 10.26 -24.92
CA GLY A 41 7.30 9.04 -24.93
C GLY A 41 8.43 9.03 -23.90
N GLN A 42 8.29 9.81 -22.81
CA GLN A 42 9.29 9.94 -21.75
C GLN A 42 8.97 9.14 -20.49
N ALA A 43 7.78 8.56 -20.41
CA ALA A 43 7.39 7.59 -19.38
C ALA A 43 6.36 6.62 -19.96
N ASP A 44 6.46 5.35 -19.58
CA ASP A 44 5.59 4.27 -20.06
C ASP A 44 4.61 3.82 -18.97
N THR A 45 5.07 3.80 -17.72
CA THR A 45 4.33 3.23 -16.58
C THR A 45 4.30 4.21 -15.41
N LEU A 46 3.14 4.37 -14.78
CA LEU A 46 3.00 5.04 -13.48
C LEU A 46 2.94 3.97 -12.37
N ILE A 47 3.84 4.07 -11.38
CA ILE A 47 3.82 3.26 -10.16
C ILE A 47 3.41 4.14 -9.00
N LEU A 48 2.22 3.90 -8.44
CA LEU A 48 1.79 4.45 -7.15
C LEU A 48 2.20 3.44 -6.07
N ALA A 49 3.20 3.77 -5.26
CA ALA A 49 3.84 2.82 -4.35
C ALA A 49 3.16 2.73 -2.97
N GLY A 50 1.82 2.72 -2.95
CA GLY A 50 0.99 2.58 -1.75
C GLY A 50 0.68 3.89 -1.05
N ASP A 51 -0.18 3.81 -0.04
CA ASP A 51 -0.63 4.91 0.82
C ASP A 51 -1.19 6.10 0.02
N LEU A 52 -2.15 5.80 -0.87
CA LEU A 52 -2.92 6.80 -1.58
C LEU A 52 -4.00 7.41 -0.68
N LEU A 53 -4.50 6.63 0.28
CA LEU A 53 -5.64 6.95 1.13
C LEU A 53 -5.22 7.63 2.44
N HIS A 54 -6.19 8.30 3.09
CA HIS A 54 -6.12 8.81 4.46
C HIS A 54 -5.28 10.08 4.66
N ARG A 55 -5.90 11.24 4.44
CA ARG A 55 -5.31 12.52 4.85
C ARG A 55 -5.42 12.72 6.36
N THR A 56 -4.34 13.21 6.97
CA THR A 56 -4.35 13.58 8.40
C THR A 56 -5.12 14.89 8.59
N PRO A 57 -6.06 14.99 9.55
CA PRO A 57 -6.70 16.27 9.92
C PRO A 57 -5.66 17.35 10.31
N PRO A 58 -5.95 18.65 10.15
CA PRO A 58 -7.24 19.21 9.70
C PRO A 58 -7.40 19.32 8.17
N ASP A 59 -6.45 18.85 7.39
CA ASP A 59 -6.50 18.97 5.93
C ASP A 59 -7.70 18.18 5.34
N PRO A 60 -8.29 18.66 4.21
CA PRO A 60 -9.33 17.93 3.52
C PRO A 60 -8.78 16.59 3.00
N ASP A 61 -9.61 15.54 3.08
CA ASP A 61 -9.25 14.18 2.67
C ASP A 61 -9.95 13.84 1.35
N ASP A 62 -9.20 13.83 0.25
CA ASP A 62 -9.70 13.53 -1.08
C ASP A 62 -9.59 12.03 -1.45
N SER A 63 -9.34 11.14 -0.47
CA SER A 63 -9.10 9.70 -0.69
C SER A 63 -10.14 9.03 -1.58
N LEU A 64 -11.43 9.36 -1.40
CA LEU A 64 -12.50 8.77 -2.23
C LEU A 64 -12.39 9.24 -3.70
N ALA A 65 -12.13 10.52 -3.92
CA ALA A 65 -11.95 11.05 -5.28
C ALA A 65 -10.71 10.44 -5.95
N LEU A 66 -9.62 10.30 -5.20
CA LEU A 66 -8.37 9.70 -5.70
C LEU A 66 -8.57 8.25 -6.14
N ILE A 67 -9.18 7.41 -5.30
CA ILE A 67 -9.38 5.99 -5.63
C ILE A 67 -10.31 5.80 -6.83
N LEU A 68 -11.33 6.65 -6.98
CA LEU A 68 -12.23 6.62 -8.13
C LEU A 68 -11.52 7.06 -9.41
N ASP A 69 -10.65 8.06 -9.34
CA ASP A 69 -9.83 8.46 -10.51
C ASP A 69 -8.80 7.38 -10.87
N VAL A 70 -8.20 6.70 -9.88
CA VAL A 70 -7.33 5.53 -10.13
C VAL A 70 -8.07 4.40 -10.83
N LEU A 71 -9.32 4.11 -10.44
CA LEU A 71 -10.16 3.13 -11.14
C LEU A 71 -10.35 3.50 -12.61
N ARG A 72 -10.74 4.76 -12.88
CA ARG A 72 -10.89 5.29 -14.25
C ARG A 72 -9.58 5.20 -15.04
N LEU A 73 -8.47 5.66 -14.45
CA LEU A 73 -7.15 5.60 -15.09
C LEU A 73 -6.71 4.15 -15.35
N LYS A 74 -7.05 3.21 -14.47
CA LYS A 74 -6.74 1.79 -14.67
C LYS A 74 -7.49 1.21 -15.88
N GLU A 75 -8.74 1.64 -16.11
CA GLU A 75 -9.50 1.29 -17.30
C GLU A 75 -8.85 1.88 -18.58
N GLU A 76 -8.34 3.10 -18.53
CA GLU A 76 -7.73 3.80 -19.67
C GLU A 76 -6.30 3.33 -19.97
N LEU A 77 -5.49 3.09 -18.96
CA LEU A 77 -4.06 2.83 -19.07
C LEU A 77 -3.70 1.33 -18.97
N GLY A 78 -4.60 0.51 -18.43
CA GLY A 78 -4.35 -0.93 -18.24
C GLY A 78 -3.12 -1.19 -17.36
N ASP A 79 -2.19 -1.97 -17.90
CA ASP A 79 -0.94 -2.34 -17.20
C ASP A 79 0.07 -1.20 -17.08
N ALA A 80 -0.15 -0.08 -17.76
CA ALA A 80 0.68 1.11 -17.61
C ALA A 80 0.41 1.88 -16.30
N LEU A 81 -0.61 1.49 -15.52
CA LEU A 81 -0.81 1.97 -14.15
C LEU A 81 -0.65 0.79 -13.18
N ILE A 82 0.35 0.85 -12.33
CA ILE A 82 0.59 -0.09 -11.23
C ILE A 82 0.33 0.65 -9.92
N TYR A 83 -0.58 0.11 -9.12
CA TYR A 83 -0.84 0.61 -7.77
C TYR A 83 -0.46 -0.49 -6.78
N LEU A 84 0.52 -0.23 -5.92
CA LEU A 84 0.98 -1.17 -4.91
C LEU A 84 0.16 -1.03 -3.62
N LEU A 85 0.04 -2.14 -2.91
CA LEU A 85 -0.58 -2.18 -1.60
C LEU A 85 0.29 -1.44 -0.57
N GLY A 86 -0.30 -0.45 0.11
CA GLY A 86 0.26 0.21 1.29
C GLY A 86 -0.47 -0.20 2.56
N ASN A 87 0.00 0.26 3.70
CA ASN A 87 -0.64 -0.05 4.98
C ASN A 87 -1.94 0.74 5.19
N HIS A 88 -2.17 1.84 4.46
CA HIS A 88 -3.41 2.60 4.51
C HIS A 88 -4.52 2.04 3.62
N GLU A 89 -4.23 1.18 2.65
CA GLU A 89 -5.21 0.42 1.85
C GLU A 89 -5.71 -0.82 2.59
N LEU A 90 -4.82 -1.46 3.38
CA LEU A 90 -5.09 -2.74 4.04
C LEU A 90 -6.33 -2.73 4.96
N PRO A 91 -6.61 -1.67 5.76
CA PRO A 91 -7.77 -1.59 6.64
C PRO A 91 -9.10 -1.79 5.92
N HIS A 92 -9.21 -1.31 4.69
CA HIS A 92 -10.45 -1.41 3.90
C HIS A 92 -10.66 -2.81 3.34
N ARG A 93 -9.57 -3.50 3.00
CA ARG A 93 -9.66 -4.90 2.55
C ARG A 93 -10.00 -5.86 3.69
N TYR A 94 -9.56 -5.55 4.91
CA TYR A 94 -9.72 -6.41 6.08
C TYR A 94 -10.64 -5.84 7.17
N SER A 95 -11.36 -4.76 6.93
CA SER A 95 -12.33 -4.19 7.88
C SER A 95 -11.77 -4.06 9.31
N PHE A 96 -10.58 -3.48 9.46
CA PHE A 96 -10.03 -3.11 10.75
C PHE A 96 -9.81 -1.59 10.85
N THR A 97 -9.78 -1.04 12.06
CA THR A 97 -9.51 0.38 12.26
C THR A 97 -8.01 0.66 12.21
N LEU A 98 -7.62 1.66 11.41
CA LEU A 98 -6.28 2.23 11.43
C LEU A 98 -6.34 3.56 12.16
N GLU A 99 -5.47 3.71 13.17
CA GLU A 99 -5.40 4.91 14.00
C GLU A 99 -3.95 5.34 14.24
N LYS A 100 -3.75 6.65 14.45
CA LYS A 100 -2.47 7.21 14.87
C LYS A 100 -2.73 8.33 15.87
N GLY A 101 -2.42 8.07 17.14
CA GLY A 101 -2.83 8.95 18.22
C GLY A 101 -4.36 9.02 18.31
N ASP A 102 -4.94 10.22 18.26
CA ASP A 102 -6.38 10.43 18.29
C ASP A 102 -7.04 10.39 16.89
N ASP A 103 -6.25 10.26 15.82
CA ASP A 103 -6.76 10.24 14.44
C ASP A 103 -7.22 8.85 14.06
N LEU A 104 -8.53 8.71 13.74
CA LEU A 104 -9.13 7.50 13.16
C LEU A 104 -9.27 7.67 11.65
N PHE A 105 -8.50 6.91 10.89
CA PHE A 105 -8.49 7.03 9.42
C PHE A 105 -9.60 6.24 8.74
N THR A 106 -9.79 4.97 9.12
CA THR A 106 -10.73 4.05 8.47
C THR A 106 -12.16 4.58 8.39
N PRO A 107 -12.78 5.13 9.46
CA PRO A 107 -14.18 5.55 9.43
C PRO A 107 -14.48 6.59 8.36
N ARG A 108 -13.61 7.58 8.16
CA ARG A 108 -13.83 8.67 7.20
C ARG A 108 -14.02 8.15 5.78
N PHE A 109 -13.14 7.27 5.33
CA PHE A 109 -13.23 6.67 4.00
C PHE A 109 -14.41 5.70 3.87
N GLU A 110 -14.64 4.83 4.85
CA GLU A 110 -15.73 3.86 4.85
C GLU A 110 -17.11 4.55 4.80
N TRP A 111 -17.28 5.63 5.58
CA TRP A 111 -18.50 6.42 5.55
C TRP A 111 -18.69 7.16 4.22
N ALA A 112 -17.63 7.78 3.70
CA ALA A 112 -17.68 8.45 2.41
C ALA A 112 -18.02 7.48 1.27
N LEU A 113 -17.36 6.31 1.23
CA LEU A 113 -17.61 5.28 0.23
C LEU A 113 -19.03 4.72 0.32
N THR A 114 -19.55 4.48 1.53
CA THR A 114 -20.91 3.91 1.71
C THR A 114 -22.01 4.90 1.34
N HIS A 115 -21.90 6.18 1.78
CA HIS A 115 -22.99 7.14 1.66
C HIS A 115 -22.95 7.97 0.38
N SER A 116 -21.75 8.28 -0.13
CA SER A 116 -21.62 9.13 -1.31
C SER A 116 -21.50 8.33 -2.60
N MET A 117 -20.85 7.17 -2.57
CA MET A 117 -20.47 6.41 -3.76
C MET A 117 -20.63 4.89 -3.58
N GLY A 118 -21.67 4.44 -2.83
CA GLY A 118 -21.89 3.03 -2.50
C GLY A 118 -21.93 2.07 -3.69
N GLN A 119 -22.38 2.55 -4.85
CA GLN A 119 -22.36 1.79 -6.10
C GLN A 119 -20.94 1.43 -6.58
N HIS A 120 -19.93 2.18 -6.20
CA HIS A 120 -18.54 1.91 -6.56
C HIS A 120 -17.81 0.99 -5.59
N ARG A 121 -18.42 0.67 -4.42
CA ARG A 121 -17.79 -0.20 -3.42
C ARG A 121 -17.28 -1.53 -4.01
N PRO A 122 -18.05 -2.29 -4.83
CA PRO A 122 -17.54 -3.53 -5.40
C PRO A 122 -16.28 -3.34 -6.24
N ALA A 123 -16.22 -2.28 -7.06
CA ALA A 123 -15.05 -1.98 -7.90
C ALA A 123 -13.84 -1.55 -7.05
N VAL A 124 -14.05 -0.72 -6.03
CA VAL A 124 -12.99 -0.33 -5.08
C VAL A 124 -12.45 -1.54 -4.33
N MET A 125 -13.32 -2.42 -3.82
CA MET A 125 -12.87 -3.64 -3.12
C MET A 125 -12.13 -4.60 -4.06
N ALA A 126 -12.57 -4.76 -5.30
CA ALA A 126 -11.87 -5.57 -6.30
C ALA A 126 -10.49 -4.99 -6.64
N LEU A 127 -10.38 -3.66 -6.76
CA LEU A 127 -9.08 -3.00 -6.94
C LEU A 127 -8.17 -3.31 -5.75
N LEU A 128 -8.62 -3.04 -4.51
CA LEU A 128 -7.82 -3.26 -3.29
C LEU A 128 -7.39 -4.74 -3.14
N ASP A 129 -8.26 -5.68 -3.51
CA ASP A 129 -7.93 -7.11 -3.50
C ASP A 129 -6.85 -7.49 -4.52
N SER A 130 -6.79 -6.78 -5.64
CA SER A 130 -5.85 -7.06 -6.75
C SER A 130 -4.47 -6.44 -6.57
N LEU A 131 -4.26 -5.53 -5.61
CA LEU A 131 -3.03 -4.76 -5.49
C LEU A 131 -1.80 -5.66 -5.33
N PRO A 132 -0.76 -5.51 -6.17
CA PRO A 132 0.53 -6.15 -5.97
C PRO A 132 1.27 -5.52 -4.78
N ILE A 133 2.26 -6.25 -4.25
CA ILE A 133 3.09 -5.79 -3.13
C ILE A 133 4.44 -5.29 -3.64
N TYR A 134 4.94 -5.89 -4.72
CA TYR A 134 6.25 -5.59 -5.28
C TYR A 134 6.19 -5.38 -6.79
N VAL A 135 7.02 -4.45 -7.26
CA VAL A 135 7.48 -4.41 -8.65
C VAL A 135 8.97 -4.78 -8.64
N ARG A 136 9.42 -5.53 -9.62
CA ARG A 136 10.85 -5.77 -9.87
C ARG A 136 11.18 -5.51 -11.32
N THR A 137 12.36 -4.92 -11.58
CA THR A 137 12.77 -4.52 -12.92
C THR A 137 13.90 -5.42 -13.45
N ARG A 138 13.99 -5.52 -14.77
CA ARG A 138 15.13 -6.20 -15.42
C ARG A 138 16.46 -5.55 -15.04
N GLY A 139 16.47 -4.24 -14.82
CA GLY A 139 17.65 -3.47 -14.43
C GLY A 139 18.12 -3.69 -12.99
N GLY A 140 17.39 -4.48 -12.18
CA GLY A 140 17.80 -4.85 -10.83
C GLY A 140 17.31 -3.93 -9.72
N VAL A 141 16.23 -3.18 -9.97
CA VAL A 141 15.56 -2.33 -8.98
C VAL A 141 14.20 -2.90 -8.63
N ALA A 142 13.96 -3.15 -7.35
CA ALA A 142 12.65 -3.48 -6.82
C ALA A 142 11.98 -2.23 -6.24
N VAL A 143 10.64 -2.18 -6.29
CA VAL A 143 9.83 -1.12 -5.68
C VAL A 143 8.79 -1.77 -4.78
N CYS A 144 8.61 -1.27 -3.57
CA CYS A 144 7.53 -1.64 -2.65
C CYS A 144 7.14 -0.46 -1.76
N HIS A 145 6.05 -0.60 -1.01
CA HIS A 145 5.59 0.47 -0.13
C HIS A 145 6.58 0.73 1.01
N ALA A 146 6.76 -0.21 1.94
CA ALA A 146 7.48 0.07 3.19
C ALA A 146 8.96 -0.35 3.18
N GLY A 147 9.29 -1.61 2.86
CA GLY A 147 10.69 -2.04 2.81
C GLY A 147 10.93 -3.47 3.26
N ALA A 148 12.13 -3.74 3.78
CA ALA A 148 12.52 -5.06 4.22
C ALA A 148 12.20 -5.30 5.71
N PHE A 149 11.98 -6.55 6.05
CA PHE A 149 11.66 -7.03 7.39
C PHE A 149 12.23 -8.45 7.60
N PRO A 150 12.35 -8.94 8.84
CA PRO A 150 12.83 -10.30 9.09
C PRO A 150 11.81 -11.36 8.65
N GLY A 151 12.28 -12.47 8.09
CA GLY A 151 11.42 -13.62 7.77
C GLY A 151 10.62 -13.46 6.48
N VAL A 152 11.17 -12.76 5.47
CA VAL A 152 10.59 -12.75 4.11
C VAL A 152 10.37 -14.18 3.63
N ASP A 153 9.16 -14.46 3.15
CA ASP A 153 8.71 -15.79 2.73
C ASP A 153 7.96 -15.66 1.38
N GLU A 154 8.14 -16.64 0.50
CA GLU A 154 7.51 -16.67 -0.84
C GLU A 154 5.98 -16.68 -0.80
N ARG A 155 5.37 -17.10 0.31
CA ARG A 155 3.92 -17.00 0.53
C ARG A 155 3.40 -15.57 0.37
N LEU A 156 4.24 -14.56 0.66
CA LEU A 156 3.89 -13.16 0.45
C LEU A 156 3.68 -12.84 -1.04
N PHE A 157 4.45 -13.49 -1.92
CA PHE A 157 4.40 -13.25 -3.37
C PHE A 157 3.19 -13.91 -4.05
N THR A 158 2.57 -14.88 -3.37
CA THR A 158 1.40 -15.66 -3.83
C THR A 158 0.17 -15.47 -2.94
N LEU A 159 0.17 -14.42 -2.10
CA LEU A 159 -0.85 -14.19 -1.10
C LEU A 159 -2.24 -13.99 -1.73
N SER A 160 -3.25 -14.63 -1.15
CA SER A 160 -4.66 -14.44 -1.48
C SER A 160 -5.42 -13.93 -0.26
N HIS A 161 -5.92 -12.71 -0.34
CA HIS A 161 -6.77 -12.12 0.71
C HIS A 161 -8.05 -12.90 0.92
N GLU A 162 -8.68 -13.37 -0.18
CA GLU A 162 -9.89 -14.19 -0.13
C GLU A 162 -9.64 -15.50 0.64
N ARG A 163 -8.55 -16.21 0.34
CA ARG A 163 -8.17 -17.45 1.04
C ARG A 163 -8.00 -17.20 2.54
N ILE A 164 -7.27 -16.15 2.93
CA ILE A 164 -7.04 -15.80 4.34
C ILE A 164 -8.37 -15.61 5.08
N LEU A 165 -9.28 -14.83 4.50
CA LEU A 165 -10.59 -14.57 5.11
C LEU A 165 -11.47 -15.81 5.14
N ALA A 166 -11.49 -16.61 4.07
CA ALA A 166 -12.29 -17.85 4.01
C ALA A 166 -11.80 -18.88 5.03
N GLU A 167 -10.50 -19.15 5.11
CA GLU A 167 -9.92 -20.07 6.09
C GLU A 167 -10.21 -19.61 7.53
N THR A 168 -10.10 -18.29 7.78
CA THR A 168 -10.43 -17.72 9.08
C THR A 168 -11.92 -17.86 9.40
N ALA A 169 -12.81 -17.56 8.44
CA ALA A 169 -14.25 -17.67 8.63
C ALA A 169 -14.69 -19.11 8.96
N VAL A 170 -14.06 -20.11 8.32
CA VAL A 170 -14.28 -21.55 8.64
C VAL A 170 -13.85 -21.88 10.06
N SER A 171 -12.77 -21.25 10.56
CA SER A 171 -12.29 -21.45 11.94
C SER A 171 -13.19 -20.80 13.00
N LEU A 172 -14.19 -20.02 12.59
CA LEU A 172 -15.16 -19.29 13.42
C LEU A 172 -16.61 -19.75 13.13
N PRO A 173 -17.03 -20.92 13.60
CA PRO A 173 -18.38 -21.40 13.42
C PRO A 173 -19.41 -20.37 13.93
N PRO A 174 -20.59 -20.25 13.28
CA PRO A 174 -21.60 -19.22 13.61
C PRO A 174 -21.97 -19.18 15.09
N GLU A 175 -22.03 -20.33 15.76
CA GLU A 175 -22.38 -20.45 17.17
C GLU A 175 -21.33 -19.84 18.12
N THR A 176 -20.07 -19.66 17.67
CA THR A 176 -18.99 -19.07 18.48
C THR A 176 -18.88 -17.55 18.30
N ARG A 177 -19.39 -17.01 17.19
CA ARG A 177 -19.26 -15.59 16.84
C ARG A 177 -19.81 -14.62 17.88
N PRO A 178 -20.98 -14.88 18.57
CA PRO A 178 -21.48 -13.99 19.61
C PRO A 178 -20.46 -13.77 20.75
N GLY A 179 -19.75 -14.82 21.16
CA GLY A 179 -18.70 -14.72 22.17
C GLY A 179 -17.51 -13.86 21.73
N TYR A 180 -17.08 -14.00 20.47
CA TYR A 180 -16.00 -13.18 19.90
C TYR A 180 -16.44 -11.72 19.73
N ARG A 181 -17.68 -11.43 19.31
CA ARG A 181 -18.19 -10.04 19.23
C ARG A 181 -18.18 -9.37 20.60
N ALA A 182 -18.58 -10.09 21.66
CA ALA A 182 -18.50 -9.59 23.03
C ALA A 182 -17.07 -9.30 23.48
N LEU A 183 -16.07 -10.09 23.04
CA LEU A 183 -14.65 -9.83 23.31
C LEU A 183 -14.14 -8.59 22.58
N LEU A 184 -14.52 -8.40 21.31
CA LEU A 184 -14.13 -7.22 20.53
C LEU A 184 -14.77 -5.92 21.05
N ALA A 185 -15.92 -6.00 21.67
CA ALA A 185 -16.61 -4.85 22.27
C ALA A 185 -15.87 -4.32 23.53
N ARG A 186 -15.14 -5.17 24.26
CA ARG A 186 -14.52 -4.82 25.54
C ARG A 186 -13.52 -3.66 25.49
N PRO A 187 -12.55 -3.64 24.56
CA PRO A 187 -11.56 -2.57 24.50
C PRO A 187 -12.16 -1.19 24.20
N THR A 188 -13.22 -1.15 23.40
CA THR A 188 -13.87 0.10 22.99
C THR A 188 -14.89 0.59 24.01
N GLY A 189 -15.33 -0.28 24.94
CA GLY A 189 -16.43 -0.01 25.85
C GLY A 189 -17.80 0.14 25.18
N LYS A 190 -17.92 -0.13 23.86
CA LYS A 190 -19.12 0.01 23.04
C LYS A 190 -19.64 -1.36 22.63
N PRO A 191 -20.99 -1.54 22.49
CA PRO A 191 -21.53 -2.72 21.85
C PRO A 191 -20.95 -2.96 20.46
N TYR A 192 -20.82 -4.22 20.04
CA TYR A 192 -20.26 -4.56 18.73
C TYR A 192 -20.98 -3.86 17.57
N ASP A 193 -22.34 -3.81 17.60
CA ASP A 193 -23.15 -3.15 16.57
C ASP A 193 -22.82 -1.67 16.43
N GLN A 194 -22.63 -0.98 17.57
CA GLN A 194 -22.24 0.43 17.57
C GLN A 194 -20.81 0.60 17.02
N HIS A 195 -19.89 -0.27 17.40
CA HIS A 195 -18.50 -0.21 16.92
C HIS A 195 -18.44 -0.39 15.40
N VAL A 196 -19.07 -1.44 14.84
CA VAL A 196 -19.00 -1.70 13.40
C VAL A 196 -19.78 -0.66 12.58
N HIS A 197 -20.83 -0.07 13.17
CA HIS A 197 -21.52 1.05 12.55
C HIS A 197 -20.61 2.29 12.45
N GLU A 198 -20.03 2.72 13.56
CA GLU A 198 -19.15 3.90 13.61
C GLU A 198 -17.90 3.75 12.76
N ALA A 199 -17.27 2.57 12.77
CA ALA A 199 -16.00 2.34 12.07
C ALA A 199 -16.15 2.03 10.58
N PHE A 200 -17.22 1.33 10.17
CA PHE A 200 -17.34 0.76 8.82
C PHE A 200 -18.66 1.07 8.11
N ALA A 201 -19.50 1.92 8.71
CA ALA A 201 -20.86 2.21 8.21
C ALA A 201 -21.70 0.92 7.99
N ILE A 202 -21.53 -0.08 8.84
CA ILE A 202 -22.29 -1.34 8.83
C ILE A 202 -23.58 -1.15 9.65
N THR A 203 -24.73 -1.40 9.04
CA THR A 203 -26.04 -1.03 9.64
C THR A 203 -26.60 -2.04 10.65
N GLY A 204 -25.95 -3.19 10.84
CA GLY A 204 -26.35 -4.22 11.80
C GLY A 204 -26.32 -5.64 11.25
N PRO A 205 -26.90 -6.63 11.95
CA PRO A 205 -26.77 -8.05 11.62
C PRO A 205 -27.27 -8.48 10.24
N ALA A 206 -28.11 -7.67 9.60
CA ALA A 206 -28.59 -7.93 8.23
C ALA A 206 -27.60 -7.47 7.14
N ASP A 207 -26.60 -6.66 7.47
CA ASP A 207 -25.55 -6.25 6.54
C ASP A 207 -24.63 -7.47 6.26
N PRO A 208 -24.41 -7.84 4.99
CA PRO A 208 -23.53 -8.96 4.65
C PRO A 208 -22.10 -8.84 5.19
N ARG A 209 -21.65 -7.62 5.49
CA ARG A 209 -20.32 -7.33 6.04
C ARG A 209 -20.27 -7.39 7.57
N TYR A 210 -21.39 -7.75 8.24
CA TYR A 210 -21.51 -7.65 9.70
C TYR A 210 -20.42 -8.42 10.46
N ASP A 211 -19.99 -9.56 9.94
CA ASP A 211 -18.94 -10.38 10.54
C ASP A 211 -17.52 -10.09 10.00
N ASP A 212 -17.35 -9.27 8.98
CA ASP A 212 -16.05 -8.98 8.39
C ASP A 212 -15.05 -8.41 9.41
N PRO A 213 -15.40 -7.42 10.26
CA PRO A 213 -14.48 -6.93 11.30
C PRO A 213 -14.07 -7.99 12.31
N LEU A 214 -14.99 -8.90 12.64
CA LEU A 214 -14.73 -10.03 13.53
C LEU A 214 -13.74 -11.01 12.89
N ILE A 215 -14.02 -11.46 11.67
CA ILE A 215 -13.18 -12.40 10.92
C ILE A 215 -11.79 -11.81 10.74
N SER A 216 -11.71 -10.55 10.36
CA SER A 216 -10.44 -9.85 10.14
C SER A 216 -9.62 -9.69 11.40
N THR A 217 -10.26 -9.37 12.54
CA THR A 217 -9.54 -9.31 13.83
C THR A 217 -8.94 -10.66 14.21
N VAL A 218 -9.69 -11.75 13.97
CA VAL A 218 -9.14 -13.09 14.24
C VAL A 218 -8.03 -13.44 13.25
N ALA A 219 -8.18 -13.08 11.98
CA ALA A 219 -7.13 -13.27 10.97
C ALA A 219 -5.84 -12.53 11.35
N LEU A 220 -5.93 -11.25 11.71
CA LEU A 220 -4.77 -10.45 12.16
C LEU A 220 -4.01 -11.07 13.33
N ASN A 221 -4.73 -11.71 14.25
CA ASN A 221 -4.13 -12.32 15.43
C ASN A 221 -3.60 -13.74 15.21
N ARG A 222 -4.12 -14.49 14.22
CA ARG A 222 -3.89 -15.94 14.11
C ARG A 222 -3.41 -16.42 12.74
N HIS A 223 -3.72 -15.69 11.66
CA HIS A 223 -3.37 -16.18 10.32
C HIS A 223 -1.93 -15.81 9.96
N PRO A 224 -1.04 -16.79 9.68
CA PRO A 224 0.39 -16.52 9.46
C PRO A 224 0.66 -15.67 8.23
N ASP A 225 -0.11 -15.82 7.15
CA ASP A 225 0.09 -15.03 5.93
C ASP A 225 -0.34 -13.57 6.11
N LEU A 226 -1.39 -13.29 6.91
CA LEU A 226 -1.75 -11.91 7.22
C LEU A 226 -0.75 -11.25 8.15
N ARG A 227 -0.16 -12.01 9.08
CA ARG A 227 0.94 -11.53 9.92
C ARG A 227 2.16 -11.16 9.06
N LEU A 228 2.49 -12.02 8.09
CA LEU A 228 3.59 -11.78 7.16
C LEU A 228 3.35 -10.51 6.32
N LEU A 229 2.11 -10.33 5.82
CA LEU A 229 1.71 -9.12 5.10
C LEU A 229 1.78 -7.87 5.99
N TRP A 230 1.32 -7.98 7.24
CA TRP A 230 1.44 -6.89 8.21
C TRP A 230 2.90 -6.47 8.39
N ASP A 231 3.79 -7.43 8.64
CA ASP A 231 5.22 -7.14 8.84
C ASP A 231 5.84 -6.49 7.58
N ALA A 232 5.40 -6.86 6.37
CA ALA A 232 5.86 -6.25 5.11
C ALA A 232 5.40 -4.80 4.93
N LEU A 233 4.17 -4.47 5.34
CA LEU A 233 3.58 -3.15 5.09
C LEU A 233 3.82 -2.13 6.21
N PHE A 234 4.07 -2.59 7.45
CA PHE A 234 4.25 -1.72 8.61
C PHE A 234 5.71 -1.66 9.11
N THR A 235 6.65 -2.27 8.40
CA THR A 235 8.07 -2.21 8.76
C THR A 235 8.60 -0.77 8.75
N ARG A 236 9.35 -0.41 9.78
CA ARG A 236 10.01 0.90 9.88
C ARG A 236 11.50 0.83 9.57
N ASN A 237 11.92 -0.22 8.87
CA ASN A 237 13.26 -0.37 8.31
C ASN A 237 14.39 -0.21 9.38
N GLU A 238 15.39 0.61 9.06
CA GLU A 238 16.50 0.90 9.96
C GLU A 238 16.08 1.51 11.30
N ASN A 239 14.94 2.23 11.34
CA ASN A 239 14.40 2.81 12.57
C ASN A 239 13.89 1.73 13.55
N GLN A 240 13.51 0.56 13.02
CA GLN A 240 13.02 -0.58 13.80
C GLN A 240 14.14 -1.60 14.07
N TYR A 241 14.97 -1.88 13.05
CA TYR A 241 15.93 -2.99 13.11
C TYR A 241 17.38 -2.56 13.24
N GLY A 242 17.68 -1.26 13.17
CA GLY A 242 19.02 -0.70 13.37
C GLY A 242 20.08 -1.39 12.51
N ARG A 243 21.14 -1.89 13.17
CA ARG A 243 22.26 -2.54 12.48
C ARG A 243 21.92 -3.87 11.78
N GLN A 244 20.79 -4.48 12.07
CA GLN A 244 20.34 -5.74 11.43
C GLN A 244 19.64 -5.47 10.10
N TYR A 245 19.13 -4.28 9.88
CA TYR A 245 18.34 -3.95 8.69
C TYR A 245 19.01 -4.29 7.35
N PRO A 246 20.32 -4.02 7.12
CA PRO A 246 20.97 -4.38 5.86
C PRO A 246 20.90 -5.88 5.53
N ALA A 247 20.91 -6.75 6.54
CA ALA A 247 20.78 -8.19 6.33
C ALA A 247 19.35 -8.57 5.85
N TYR A 248 18.32 -7.96 6.41
CA TYR A 248 16.93 -8.16 5.96
C TYR A 248 16.70 -7.60 4.55
N LEU A 249 17.29 -6.44 4.24
CA LEU A 249 17.26 -5.88 2.89
C LEU A 249 17.87 -6.85 1.86
N GLN A 250 19.03 -7.44 2.17
CA GLN A 250 19.66 -8.44 1.32
C GLN A 250 18.81 -9.71 1.16
N GLN A 251 18.12 -10.16 2.22
CA GLN A 251 17.22 -11.30 2.16
C GLN A 251 16.05 -11.03 1.23
N LEU A 252 15.40 -9.85 1.34
CA LEU A 252 14.31 -9.44 0.45
C LEU A 252 14.78 -9.37 -1.01
N LEU A 253 15.91 -8.70 -1.29
CA LEU A 253 16.43 -8.58 -2.65
C LEU A 253 16.77 -9.93 -3.26
N ARG A 254 17.32 -10.88 -2.49
CA ARG A 254 17.58 -12.25 -2.94
C ARG A 254 16.27 -12.99 -3.23
N ALA A 255 15.26 -12.88 -2.36
CA ALA A 255 13.96 -13.49 -2.59
C ALA A 255 13.31 -12.97 -3.86
N LEU A 256 13.34 -11.64 -4.08
CA LEU A 256 12.83 -11.00 -5.30
C LEU A 256 13.66 -11.30 -6.55
N SER A 257 14.87 -11.85 -6.42
CA SER A 257 15.71 -12.26 -7.57
C SER A 257 15.40 -13.67 -8.07
N GLN A 258 14.62 -14.46 -7.32
CA GLN A 258 14.30 -15.83 -7.72
C GLN A 258 13.47 -15.85 -9.00
N ASP A 259 13.82 -16.74 -9.92
CA ASP A 259 13.16 -16.92 -11.22
C ASP A 259 13.03 -15.63 -12.04
N TYR A 260 13.93 -14.66 -11.79
CA TYR A 260 13.98 -13.38 -12.49
C TYR A 260 15.42 -12.83 -12.52
N HIS A 261 15.59 -11.58 -12.95
CA HIS A 261 16.87 -10.88 -12.93
C HIS A 261 17.28 -10.50 -11.49
N PRO A 262 18.60 -10.51 -11.19
CA PRO A 262 19.08 -10.13 -9.86
C PRO A 262 18.62 -8.73 -9.46
N GLN A 263 18.04 -8.60 -8.26
CA GLN A 263 17.65 -7.31 -7.69
C GLN A 263 18.77 -6.80 -6.78
N HIS A 264 19.22 -5.58 -7.03
CA HIS A 264 20.35 -4.95 -6.34
C HIS A 264 19.94 -3.80 -5.44
N CYS A 265 18.84 -3.12 -5.80
CA CYS A 265 18.35 -1.94 -5.12
C CYS A 265 16.86 -2.03 -4.81
N LEU A 266 16.45 -1.36 -3.74
CA LEU A 266 15.06 -1.21 -3.32
C LEU A 266 14.67 0.28 -3.33
N VAL A 267 13.51 0.60 -3.89
CA VAL A 267 12.84 1.91 -3.77
C VAL A 267 11.62 1.74 -2.88
N THR A 268 11.48 2.60 -1.87
CA THR A 268 10.38 2.54 -0.89
C THR A 268 9.80 3.93 -0.61
N GLY A 269 8.66 3.98 0.07
CA GLY A 269 8.06 5.16 0.70
C GLY A 269 7.95 5.03 2.23
N HIS A 270 6.75 5.25 2.78
CA HIS A 270 6.25 4.92 4.11
C HIS A 270 6.85 5.71 5.28
N ILE A 271 8.02 6.28 5.17
CA ILE A 271 8.72 6.95 6.27
C ILE A 271 9.17 8.34 5.84
N ASP A 272 9.06 9.30 6.77
CA ASP A 272 9.42 10.70 6.54
C ASP A 272 10.85 10.89 6.00
N CYS A 273 10.96 11.78 5.02
CA CYS A 273 12.22 12.20 4.41
C CYS A 273 12.38 13.72 4.47
N GLN A 274 13.53 14.19 4.92
CA GLN A 274 13.89 15.58 4.72
C GLN A 274 14.30 15.79 3.26
N GLY A 275 13.65 16.74 2.58
CA GLY A 275 13.99 17.07 1.20
C GLY A 275 13.46 16.11 0.13
N GLY A 276 12.49 15.22 0.44
CA GLY A 276 11.77 14.37 -0.53
C GLY A 276 12.43 13.03 -0.84
N TYR A 277 13.63 12.74 -0.37
CA TYR A 277 14.25 11.42 -0.47
C TYR A 277 15.34 11.21 0.59
N THR A 278 15.71 9.94 0.80
CA THR A 278 16.83 9.55 1.67
C THR A 278 17.52 8.29 1.12
N LEU A 279 18.85 8.31 1.04
CA LEU A 279 19.64 7.09 0.84
C LEU A 279 19.77 6.38 2.20
N VAL A 280 18.90 5.42 2.46
CA VAL A 280 18.87 4.64 3.73
C VAL A 280 20.06 3.71 3.82
N HIS A 281 20.44 3.12 2.68
CA HIS A 281 21.56 2.21 2.51
C HIS A 281 22.07 2.30 1.07
N LYS A 282 23.29 1.82 0.81
CA LYS A 282 23.80 1.74 -0.58
C LYS A 282 22.90 0.98 -1.56
N GLN A 283 21.97 0.18 -1.04
CA GLN A 283 21.00 -0.61 -1.81
C GLN A 283 19.56 -0.13 -1.62
N GLN A 284 19.30 0.99 -0.93
CA GLN A 284 17.93 1.47 -0.74
C GLN A 284 17.82 2.99 -0.85
N LEU A 285 16.94 3.41 -1.75
CA LEU A 285 16.42 4.77 -1.85
C LEU A 285 15.02 4.80 -1.22
N ARG A 286 14.82 5.66 -0.23
CA ARG A 286 13.49 6.05 0.26
C ARG A 286 13.06 7.32 -0.47
N LEU A 287 11.87 7.28 -1.07
CA LEU A 287 11.24 8.37 -1.80
C LEU A 287 10.08 8.91 -0.98
N ALA A 288 9.86 10.21 -1.03
CA ALA A 288 8.69 10.85 -0.45
C ALA A 288 8.12 11.85 -1.44
N SER A 289 6.90 11.59 -1.94
CA SER A 289 6.30 12.41 -2.98
C SER A 289 5.41 13.53 -2.43
N ALA A 290 4.74 13.31 -1.28
CA ALA A 290 3.88 14.33 -0.65
C ALA A 290 3.92 14.26 0.88
N LYS A 291 3.16 13.35 1.50
CA LYS A 291 2.94 13.30 2.96
C LYS A 291 4.23 13.19 3.77
N HIS A 292 5.15 12.37 3.31
CA HIS A 292 6.41 12.10 3.99
C HIS A 292 7.58 12.98 3.53
N ALA A 293 7.34 13.93 2.60
CA ALA A 293 8.33 14.95 2.24
C ALA A 293 8.27 16.13 3.20
N HIS A 294 9.41 16.53 3.75
CA HIS A 294 9.50 17.68 4.65
C HIS A 294 10.53 18.71 4.15
N PRO A 295 10.06 19.91 3.74
CA PRO A 295 8.65 20.29 3.58
C PRO A 295 7.98 19.59 2.39
N ARG A 296 6.64 19.59 2.33
CA ARG A 296 5.82 18.93 1.28
C ARG A 296 6.27 19.31 -0.14
N GLU A 297 6.61 20.57 -0.36
CA GLU A 297 7.04 21.13 -1.66
C GLU A 297 8.39 20.57 -2.14
N LYS A 298 9.10 19.82 -1.29
CA LYS A 298 10.29 19.06 -1.67
C LYS A 298 9.96 17.65 -2.14
N GLY A 299 8.68 17.30 -2.18
CA GLY A 299 8.23 16.01 -2.69
C GLY A 299 8.76 15.71 -4.09
N GLN A 300 9.18 14.47 -4.31
CA GLN A 300 9.82 14.05 -5.55
C GLN A 300 9.15 12.80 -6.12
N TYR A 301 9.33 12.59 -7.41
CA TYR A 301 9.08 11.32 -8.09
C TYR A 301 10.38 10.83 -8.72
N LEU A 302 10.44 9.54 -8.98
CA LEU A 302 11.59 8.90 -9.63
C LEU A 302 11.20 8.46 -11.05
N LEU A 303 11.99 8.87 -12.06
CA LEU A 303 11.98 8.23 -13.37
C LEU A 303 12.99 7.09 -13.35
N LEU A 304 12.51 5.85 -13.52
CA LEU A 304 13.26 4.61 -13.44
C LEU A 304 13.21 3.91 -14.80
N ASP A 305 14.33 3.81 -15.48
CA ASP A 305 14.45 2.93 -16.66
C ASP A 305 14.53 1.47 -16.18
N ALA A 306 13.49 0.69 -16.49
CA ALA A 306 13.37 -0.70 -16.05
C ALA A 306 14.42 -1.62 -16.69
N GLY A 307 15.00 -1.25 -17.83
CA GLY A 307 16.06 -2.01 -18.53
C GLY A 307 17.47 -1.60 -18.12
N LEU A 308 17.66 -0.41 -17.56
CA LEU A 308 18.99 0.11 -17.19
C LEU A 308 19.51 -0.61 -15.94
N LYS A 309 20.68 -1.20 -16.05
CA LYS A 309 21.32 -1.90 -14.91
C LYS A 309 21.72 -0.90 -13.82
N ILE A 310 21.16 -1.08 -12.62
CA ILE A 310 21.44 -0.30 -11.41
C ILE A 310 22.05 -1.23 -10.37
N ASN A 311 23.21 -0.87 -9.83
CA ASN A 311 23.93 -1.67 -8.82
C ASN A 311 23.86 -1.02 -7.42
N GLN A 312 23.69 0.30 -7.36
CA GLN A 312 23.61 1.05 -6.11
C GLN A 312 22.51 2.11 -6.17
N ALA A 313 21.85 2.33 -5.04
CA ALA A 313 20.74 3.29 -4.94
C ALA A 313 21.17 4.75 -5.26
N GLY A 314 22.45 5.10 -5.09
CA GLY A 314 22.96 6.41 -5.50
C GLY A 314 22.84 6.69 -6.99
N GLU A 315 22.83 5.66 -7.84
CA GLU A 315 22.65 5.81 -9.29
C GLU A 315 21.24 6.26 -9.67
N LEU A 316 20.24 6.02 -8.79
CA LEU A 316 18.86 6.44 -8.99
C LEU A 316 18.64 7.94 -8.81
N LEU A 317 19.57 8.66 -8.17
CA LEU A 317 19.42 10.10 -7.87
C LEU A 317 19.28 10.96 -9.13
N ALA A 318 19.86 10.54 -10.24
CA ALA A 318 19.72 11.23 -11.53
C ALA A 318 18.30 11.22 -12.10
N GLY A 319 17.46 10.27 -11.66
CA GLY A 319 16.05 10.14 -12.05
C GLY A 319 15.08 10.88 -11.13
N LEU A 320 15.53 11.57 -10.08
CA LEU A 320 14.69 12.31 -9.16
C LEU A 320 14.25 13.66 -9.72
N HIS A 321 12.95 13.94 -9.64
CA HIS A 321 12.34 15.17 -10.12
C HIS A 321 11.23 15.66 -9.16
N SER A 322 10.86 16.95 -9.22
CA SER A 322 9.73 17.51 -8.47
C SER A 322 8.61 17.98 -9.40
N VAL A 323 7.39 18.01 -8.87
CA VAL A 323 6.21 18.66 -9.49
C VAL A 323 5.81 19.94 -8.79
N PHE A 324 6.49 20.31 -7.71
CA PHE A 324 6.18 21.47 -6.86
C PHE A 324 7.09 22.70 -7.16
N THR A 325 7.58 22.82 -8.36
CA THR A 325 8.40 23.97 -8.78
C THR A 325 7.55 25.05 -9.40
#